data_8bd1c3e656b2ff8245a7a9c3d50d73be
#
_entry.id   8bd1c3e656b2ff8245a7a9c3d50d73be
#
_cell.length_a   1.000
_cell.length_b   1.000
_cell.length_c   1.000
_cell.angle_alpha   90.00
_cell.angle_beta   90.00
_cell.angle_gamma   90.00
#
_symmetry.space_group_name_H-M   'P 1'
#
loop_
_entity.id
_entity.type
_entity.pdbx_description
1 polymer ?
#
loop_
_entity_poly.entity_id
_entity_poly.type
_entity_poly.pdbx_seq_one_letter_code
_entity_poly.pdbx_strand_id
1 'polypeptide(L)'
;VDGQQRLITLWIWIKVLTVLHPNKSRINRLLTVESLLSDNILPRIDSKVFEHDDQQNIEDVKSFTKDDFEKEWNDKVNSKGDISEQKTSRIEANALYLYKWMKEFYENLGNDKKKCEDFLQYFLEKVYLLPIELGGNDINEASDRALTIFETLNNRGQLLEDSDIFKARLYKSAKQDGKENEFIEQWLDFNSVCSELHMTVDELFRYYYHILRAEEGQTTNEGSLREYLTKDSNSALSVKPYKNIVDDLSNITNI
;
A
#
# COMPACT_ATOMS: atom_id res chain seq x y z
N VAL A 1 -6.57 1.39 1.54
CA VAL A 1 -5.59 0.62 0.74
C VAL A 1 -5.58 1.13 -0.70
N ASP A 2 -6.64 1.02 -1.47
CA ASP A 2 -6.67 1.45 -2.88
C ASP A 2 -6.38 2.95 -3.07
N GLY A 3 -6.89 3.82 -2.19
CA GLY A 3 -6.58 5.25 -2.20
C GLY A 3 -5.11 5.55 -1.93
N GLN A 4 -4.47 4.81 -1.05
CA GLN A 4 -3.04 4.96 -0.74
C GLN A 4 -2.18 4.54 -1.93
N GLN A 5 -2.46 3.38 -2.54
CA GLN A 5 -1.73 2.91 -3.72
C GLN A 5 -1.83 3.90 -4.89
N ARG A 6 -3.01 4.44 -5.14
CA ARG A 6 -3.22 5.48 -6.18
C ARG A 6 -2.46 6.76 -5.87
N LEU A 7 -2.47 7.22 -4.62
CA LEU A 7 -1.73 8.41 -4.20
C LEU A 7 -0.22 8.22 -4.32
N ILE A 8 0.31 7.06 -3.91
CA ILE A 8 1.74 6.75 -4.05
C ILE A 8 2.11 6.67 -5.53
N THR A 9 1.31 6.01 -6.37
CA THR A 9 1.56 5.93 -7.81
C THR A 9 1.57 7.32 -8.44
N LEU A 10 0.63 8.19 -8.08
CA LEU A 10 0.60 9.57 -8.55
C LEU A 10 1.82 10.35 -8.07
N TRP A 11 2.22 10.19 -6.81
CA TRP A 11 3.40 10.83 -6.26
C TRP A 11 4.68 10.39 -6.99
N ILE A 12 4.85 9.08 -7.24
CA ILE A 12 5.95 8.54 -8.04
C ILE A 12 5.95 9.16 -9.44
N TRP A 13 4.78 9.26 -10.07
CA TRP A 13 4.67 9.86 -11.39
C TRP A 13 5.11 11.33 -11.39
N ILE A 14 4.65 12.12 -10.41
CA ILE A 14 5.09 13.50 -10.24
C ILE A 14 6.61 13.56 -10.02
N LYS A 15 7.18 12.65 -9.22
CA LYS A 15 8.63 12.57 -9.02
C LYS A 15 9.37 12.31 -10.33
N VAL A 16 8.93 11.35 -11.12
CA VAL A 16 9.51 11.05 -12.45
C VAL A 16 9.43 12.27 -13.37
N LEU A 17 8.30 12.97 -13.37
CA LEU A 17 8.15 14.23 -14.13
C LEU A 17 9.15 15.31 -13.67
N THR A 18 9.45 15.41 -12.38
CA THR A 18 10.47 16.37 -11.90
C THR A 18 11.86 16.07 -12.41
N VAL A 19 12.15 14.80 -12.67
CA VAL A 19 13.46 14.35 -13.16
C VAL A 19 13.59 14.56 -14.67
N LEU A 20 12.54 14.28 -15.42
CA LEU A 20 12.56 14.31 -16.89
C LEU A 20 12.20 15.69 -17.48
N HIS A 21 11.40 16.49 -16.76
CA HIS A 21 10.89 17.75 -17.31
C HIS A 21 11.89 18.90 -17.11
N PRO A 22 12.07 19.79 -18.10
CA PRO A 22 13.02 20.90 -18.02
C PRO A 22 12.68 21.96 -16.94
N ASN A 23 11.38 22.14 -16.61
CA ASN A 23 10.91 23.12 -15.62
C ASN A 23 10.68 22.50 -14.22
N LYS A 24 11.71 21.96 -13.61
CA LYS A 24 11.69 21.19 -12.36
C LYS A 24 11.10 21.95 -11.16
N SER A 25 11.33 23.24 -11.02
CA SER A 25 11.04 24.00 -9.79
C SER A 25 9.54 24.06 -9.45
N ARG A 26 8.67 24.14 -10.44
CA ARG A 26 7.20 24.18 -10.22
C ARG A 26 6.64 22.83 -9.81
N ILE A 27 7.16 21.76 -10.43
CA ILE A 27 6.68 20.39 -10.18
C ILE A 27 7.15 19.92 -8.80
N ASN A 28 8.36 20.27 -8.37
CA ASN A 28 8.88 19.92 -7.04
C ASN A 28 7.97 20.41 -5.89
N ARG A 29 7.29 21.53 -6.04
CA ARG A 29 6.31 22.01 -5.05
C ARG A 29 5.12 21.08 -4.87
N LEU A 30 4.87 20.19 -5.80
CA LEU A 30 3.82 19.17 -5.68
C LEU A 30 4.25 17.99 -4.80
N LEU A 31 5.55 17.79 -4.62
CA LEU A 31 6.10 16.69 -3.81
C LEU A 31 6.32 17.09 -2.34
N THR A 32 6.40 18.38 -2.06
CA THR A 32 6.78 18.91 -0.75
C THR A 32 5.79 19.95 -0.23
N VAL A 33 5.78 20.14 1.08
CA VAL A 33 5.05 21.20 1.79
C VAL A 33 6.05 21.99 2.62
N GLU A 34 6.02 23.31 2.52
CA GLU A 34 6.77 24.18 3.41
C GLU A 34 6.05 24.22 4.77
N SER A 35 6.77 23.96 5.85
CA SER A 35 6.22 24.09 7.20
C SER A 35 5.94 25.56 7.50
N LEU A 36 4.75 25.85 8.03
CA LEU A 36 4.39 27.21 8.47
C LEU A 36 5.08 27.61 9.76
N LEU A 37 5.66 26.64 10.48
CA LEU A 37 6.25 26.87 11.82
C LEU A 37 7.77 26.72 11.86
N SER A 38 8.37 26.29 10.76
CA SER A 38 9.83 26.08 10.63
C SER A 38 10.24 26.19 9.17
N ASP A 39 11.52 26.46 8.92
CA ASP A 39 12.10 26.48 7.57
C ASP A 39 12.25 25.06 6.95
N ASN A 40 11.59 24.05 7.54
CA ASN A 40 11.68 22.68 7.09
C ASN A 40 10.74 22.43 5.91
N ILE A 41 11.27 21.78 4.89
CA ILE A 41 10.52 21.27 3.75
C ILE A 41 10.14 19.82 4.05
N LEU A 42 8.85 19.57 4.22
CA LEU A 42 8.31 18.25 4.52
C LEU A 42 7.80 17.55 3.24
N PRO A 43 7.89 16.23 3.14
CA PRO A 43 7.23 15.50 2.06
C PRO A 43 5.71 15.65 2.16
N ARG A 44 5.01 15.73 1.03
CA ARG A 44 3.53 15.73 1.01
C ARG A 44 2.93 14.39 1.38
N ILE A 45 3.68 13.32 1.16
CA ILE A 45 3.29 11.98 1.57
C ILE A 45 4.13 11.64 2.79
N ASP A 46 3.47 11.49 3.91
CA ASP A 46 4.01 10.96 5.15
C ASP A 46 3.12 9.79 5.55
N SER A 47 3.71 8.64 5.73
CA SER A 47 2.97 7.46 6.17
C SER A 47 3.53 6.94 7.47
N LYS A 48 2.71 7.05 8.50
CA LYS A 48 2.99 6.45 9.82
C LYS A 48 2.53 4.99 9.92
N VAL A 49 1.91 4.47 8.87
CA VAL A 49 1.21 3.17 8.87
C VAL A 49 1.86 2.18 7.90
N PHE A 50 2.81 2.63 7.09
CA PHE A 50 3.55 1.74 6.20
C PHE A 50 4.60 0.95 6.98
N GLU A 51 4.88 -0.21 6.47
CA GLU A 51 6.04 -1.00 6.84
C GLU A 51 7.27 -0.10 6.86
N HIS A 52 8.15 -0.26 7.83
CA HIS A 52 9.35 0.58 7.96
C HIS A 52 10.13 0.68 6.65
N ASP A 53 10.13 -0.41 5.86
CA ASP A 53 10.80 -0.48 4.57
C ASP A 53 10.14 0.42 3.51
N ASP A 54 8.83 0.58 3.53
CA ASP A 54 8.12 1.41 2.55
C ASP A 54 8.42 2.90 2.72
N GLN A 55 8.57 3.38 3.95
CA GLN A 55 8.96 4.77 4.21
C GLN A 55 10.38 5.03 3.68
N GLN A 56 11.31 4.12 3.92
CA GLN A 56 12.67 4.23 3.40
C GLN A 56 12.68 4.19 1.87
N ASN A 57 11.92 3.29 1.26
CA ASN A 57 11.78 3.19 -0.20
C ASN A 57 11.20 4.48 -0.82
N ILE A 58 10.25 5.14 -0.15
CA ILE A 58 9.72 6.46 -0.58
C ILE A 58 10.82 7.53 -0.52
N GLU A 59 11.60 7.58 0.57
CA GLU A 59 12.71 8.54 0.70
C GLU A 59 13.81 8.28 -0.32
N ASP A 60 14.12 7.02 -0.62
CA ASP A 60 15.10 6.64 -1.64
C ASP A 60 14.64 7.11 -3.03
N VAL A 61 13.42 6.77 -3.44
CA VAL A 61 12.86 7.22 -4.73
C VAL A 61 12.76 8.75 -4.79
N LYS A 62 12.45 9.42 -3.67
CA LYS A 62 12.44 10.89 -3.59
C LYS A 62 13.81 11.49 -3.87
N SER A 63 14.89 10.83 -3.45
CA SER A 63 16.26 11.30 -3.66
C SER A 63 16.75 11.07 -5.09
N PHE A 64 16.19 10.13 -5.86
CA PHE A 64 16.68 9.73 -7.17
C PHE A 64 16.82 10.91 -8.12
N THR A 65 18.00 11.03 -8.71
CA THR A 65 18.29 11.87 -9.86
C THR A 65 18.01 11.11 -11.16
N LYS A 66 18.22 11.75 -12.30
CA LYS A 66 18.15 11.09 -13.60
C LYS A 66 19.18 9.96 -13.71
N ASP A 67 20.38 10.21 -13.24
CA ASP A 67 21.48 9.25 -13.31
C ASP A 67 21.23 8.06 -12.37
N ASP A 68 20.59 8.29 -11.20
CA ASP A 68 20.19 7.22 -10.30
C ASP A 68 19.13 6.32 -10.94
N PHE A 69 18.10 6.88 -11.59
CA PHE A 69 17.11 6.09 -12.32
C PHE A 69 17.72 5.23 -13.44
N GLU A 70 18.67 5.80 -14.21
CA GLU A 70 19.36 5.06 -15.27
C GLU A 70 20.21 3.93 -14.70
N LYS A 71 20.94 4.22 -13.62
CA LYS A 71 21.78 3.24 -12.93
C LYS A 71 20.95 2.10 -12.37
N GLU A 72 19.93 2.42 -11.55
CA GLU A 72 19.09 1.42 -10.91
C GLU A 72 18.33 0.57 -11.95
N TRP A 73 17.90 1.18 -13.06
CA TRP A 73 17.31 0.43 -14.18
C TRP A 73 18.29 -0.60 -14.73
N ASN A 74 19.53 -0.20 -15.05
CA ASN A 74 20.53 -1.09 -15.63
C ASN A 74 20.97 -2.20 -14.67
N ASP A 75 21.00 -1.92 -13.38
CA ASP A 75 21.45 -2.88 -12.36
C ASP A 75 20.37 -3.90 -11.96
N LYS A 76 19.08 -3.54 -12.08
CA LYS A 76 17.95 -4.33 -11.55
C LYS A 76 17.08 -4.97 -12.63
N VAL A 77 17.20 -4.53 -13.88
CA VAL A 77 16.37 -5.03 -14.99
C VAL A 77 17.13 -6.07 -15.78
N ASN A 78 16.47 -7.22 -16.00
CA ASN A 78 17.03 -8.28 -16.82
C ASN A 78 16.91 -7.99 -18.33
N SER A 79 17.50 -8.85 -19.16
CA SER A 79 17.47 -8.70 -20.62
C SER A 79 16.07 -8.78 -21.24
N LYS A 80 15.06 -9.23 -20.49
CA LYS A 80 13.65 -9.29 -20.91
C LYS A 80 12.86 -8.04 -20.51
N GLY A 81 13.46 -7.13 -19.75
CA GLY A 81 12.78 -5.92 -19.25
C GLY A 81 12.06 -6.11 -17.92
N ASP A 82 12.24 -7.27 -17.25
CA ASP A 82 11.62 -7.54 -15.96
C ASP A 82 12.54 -7.09 -14.82
N ILE A 83 11.97 -6.49 -13.79
CA ILE A 83 12.69 -6.09 -12.57
C ILE A 83 12.78 -7.29 -11.62
N SER A 84 13.94 -7.48 -11.01
CA SER A 84 14.16 -8.51 -10.01
C SER A 84 13.40 -8.18 -8.71
N GLU A 85 12.34 -8.95 -8.40
CA GLU A 85 11.55 -8.81 -7.18
C GLU A 85 12.36 -9.06 -5.90
N GLN A 86 13.43 -9.85 -5.99
CA GLN A 86 14.31 -10.15 -4.85
C GLN A 86 15.21 -8.99 -4.43
N LYS A 87 15.40 -8.00 -5.32
CA LYS A 87 16.35 -6.89 -5.11
C LYS A 87 15.70 -5.52 -5.09
N THR A 88 14.38 -5.46 -5.29
CA THR A 88 13.71 -4.19 -5.57
C THR A 88 12.37 -4.15 -4.86
N SER A 89 12.11 -3.11 -4.09
CA SER A 89 10.80 -2.90 -3.49
C SER A 89 9.74 -2.61 -4.57
N ARG A 90 8.46 -2.85 -4.27
CA ARG A 90 7.35 -2.53 -5.17
C ARG A 90 7.29 -1.04 -5.53
N ILE A 91 7.63 -0.17 -4.58
CA ILE A 91 7.65 1.29 -4.77
C ILE A 91 8.74 1.66 -5.77
N GLU A 92 9.92 1.15 -5.57
CA GLU A 92 11.06 1.39 -6.45
C GLU A 92 10.83 0.78 -7.86
N ALA A 93 10.34 -0.46 -7.94
CA ALA A 93 10.01 -1.11 -9.21
C ALA A 93 9.01 -0.26 -10.02
N ASN A 94 7.94 0.21 -9.38
CA ASN A 94 6.96 1.09 -10.03
C ASN A 94 7.60 2.41 -10.48
N ALA A 95 8.53 2.97 -9.70
CA ALA A 95 9.23 4.19 -10.06
C ALA A 95 10.14 3.99 -11.28
N LEU A 96 10.86 2.87 -11.35
CA LEU A 96 11.71 2.52 -12.48
C LEU A 96 10.88 2.28 -13.77
N TYR A 97 9.77 1.54 -13.68
CA TYR A 97 8.88 1.34 -14.83
C TYR A 97 8.25 2.65 -15.32
N LEU A 98 7.76 3.49 -14.41
CA LEU A 98 7.20 4.80 -14.77
C LEU A 98 8.25 5.71 -15.40
N TYR A 99 9.48 5.71 -14.86
CA TYR A 99 10.58 6.47 -15.43
C TYR A 99 10.87 6.04 -16.86
N LYS A 100 11.03 4.74 -17.09
CA LYS A 100 11.31 4.18 -18.41
C LYS A 100 10.21 4.51 -19.41
N TRP A 101 8.96 4.28 -19.02
CA TRP A 101 7.79 4.58 -19.84
C TRP A 101 7.67 6.06 -20.20
N MET A 102 7.85 6.95 -19.23
CA MET A 102 7.79 8.41 -19.48
C MET A 102 8.97 8.91 -20.33
N LYS A 103 10.15 8.33 -20.15
CA LYS A 103 11.32 8.64 -20.99
C LYS A 103 11.02 8.29 -22.45
N GLU A 104 10.56 7.07 -22.73
CA GLU A 104 10.15 6.63 -24.07
C GLU A 104 9.02 7.50 -24.64
N PHE A 105 8.04 7.87 -23.81
CA PHE A 105 6.97 8.77 -24.23
C PHE A 105 7.52 10.13 -24.68
N TYR A 106 8.46 10.74 -23.95
CA TYR A 106 9.07 12.02 -24.34
C TYR A 106 9.95 11.87 -25.58
N GLU A 107 10.68 10.78 -25.73
CA GLU A 107 11.45 10.46 -26.95
C GLU A 107 10.51 10.34 -28.17
N ASN A 108 9.37 9.69 -28.03
CA ASN A 108 8.34 9.58 -29.08
C ASN A 108 7.71 10.95 -29.45
N LEU A 109 7.67 11.89 -28.52
CA LEU A 109 7.31 13.28 -28.82
C LEU A 109 8.46 14.06 -29.51
N GLY A 110 9.60 13.40 -29.79
CA GLY A 110 10.80 13.99 -30.36
C GLY A 110 11.56 14.89 -29.37
N ASN A 111 11.33 14.74 -28.09
CA ASN A 111 11.83 15.62 -27.02
C ASN A 111 11.48 17.11 -27.28
N ASP A 112 10.41 17.36 -28.01
CA ASP A 112 9.90 18.69 -28.30
C ASP A 112 9.44 19.36 -27.01
N LYS A 113 10.12 20.42 -26.62
CA LYS A 113 9.88 21.13 -25.36
C LYS A 113 8.42 21.58 -25.23
N LYS A 114 7.81 22.07 -26.33
CA LYS A 114 6.44 22.55 -26.31
C LYS A 114 5.46 21.40 -26.10
N LYS A 115 5.62 20.29 -26.80
CA LYS A 115 4.76 19.11 -26.64
C LYS A 115 4.87 18.53 -25.24
N CYS A 116 6.05 18.50 -24.65
CA CYS A 116 6.26 18.07 -23.28
C CYS A 116 5.59 19.03 -22.27
N GLU A 117 5.65 20.34 -22.50
CA GLU A 117 4.95 21.34 -21.68
C GLU A 117 3.43 21.22 -21.83
N ASP A 118 2.91 21.04 -23.05
CA ASP A 118 1.48 20.84 -23.32
C ASP A 118 0.96 19.58 -22.62
N PHE A 119 1.71 18.49 -22.64
CA PHE A 119 1.39 17.27 -21.89
C PHE A 119 1.35 17.52 -20.37
N LEU A 120 2.38 18.19 -19.84
CA LEU A 120 2.45 18.50 -18.42
C LEU A 120 1.27 19.40 -17.99
N GLN A 121 0.95 20.42 -18.80
CA GLN A 121 -0.20 21.28 -18.55
C GLN A 121 -1.50 20.47 -18.57
N TYR A 122 -1.70 19.61 -19.54
CA TYR A 122 -2.87 18.72 -19.59
C TYR A 122 -2.95 17.85 -18.34
N PHE A 123 -1.84 17.22 -17.93
CA PHE A 123 -1.81 16.38 -16.75
C PHE A 123 -2.16 17.15 -15.47
N LEU A 124 -1.61 18.34 -15.28
CA LEU A 124 -1.83 19.13 -14.07
C LEU A 124 -3.18 19.85 -14.02
N GLU A 125 -3.76 20.18 -15.17
CA GLU A 125 -4.99 20.99 -15.23
C GLU A 125 -6.24 20.20 -15.60
N LYS A 126 -6.10 19.03 -16.22
CA LYS A 126 -7.22 18.25 -16.77
C LYS A 126 -7.37 16.86 -16.13
N VAL A 127 -6.40 16.41 -15.35
CA VAL A 127 -6.53 15.18 -14.58
C VAL A 127 -7.04 15.54 -13.19
N TYR A 128 -8.21 15.05 -12.83
CA TYR A 128 -8.86 15.31 -11.55
C TYR A 128 -8.94 14.05 -10.74
N LEU A 129 -8.68 14.17 -9.44
CA LEU A 129 -8.98 13.16 -8.45
C LEU A 129 -10.26 13.57 -7.72
N LEU A 130 -11.18 12.65 -7.55
CA LEU A 130 -12.37 12.86 -6.74
C LEU A 130 -12.08 12.32 -5.32
N PRO A 131 -11.80 13.18 -4.34
CA PRO A 131 -11.73 12.75 -2.95
C PRO A 131 -13.14 12.42 -2.46
N ILE A 132 -13.29 11.26 -1.82
CA ILE A 132 -14.51 10.89 -1.12
C ILE A 132 -14.23 11.11 0.37
N GLU A 133 -14.79 12.15 0.94
CA GLU A 133 -14.70 12.42 2.36
C GLU A 133 -15.75 11.57 3.09
N LEU A 134 -15.27 10.79 4.03
CA LEU A 134 -16.11 9.92 4.85
C LEU A 134 -16.40 10.65 6.15
N GLY A 135 -17.62 11.18 6.28
CA GLY A 135 -18.08 11.77 7.52
C GLY A 135 -18.22 10.71 8.61
N GLY A 136 -17.92 11.07 9.84
CA GLY A 136 -18.14 10.29 11.07
C GLY A 136 -18.07 11.23 12.26
N ASN A 137 -18.70 10.85 13.37
CA ASN A 137 -18.65 11.65 14.60
C ASN A 137 -17.29 11.55 15.27
N ASP A 138 -16.55 10.47 14.98
CA ASP A 138 -15.17 10.26 15.40
C ASP A 138 -14.36 9.49 14.34
N ILE A 139 -13.06 9.34 14.58
CA ILE A 139 -12.13 8.65 13.68
C ILE A 139 -12.50 7.17 13.50
N ASN A 140 -13.07 6.52 14.51
CA ASN A 140 -13.41 5.11 14.45
C ASN A 140 -14.62 4.88 13.53
N GLU A 141 -15.66 5.72 13.69
CA GLU A 141 -16.85 5.67 12.81
C GLU A 141 -16.45 5.98 11.35
N ALA A 142 -15.60 6.97 11.12
CA ALA A 142 -15.09 7.30 9.79
C ALA A 142 -14.29 6.12 9.20
N SER A 143 -13.48 5.43 10.00
CA SER A 143 -12.71 4.25 9.58
C SER A 143 -13.61 3.06 9.22
N ASP A 144 -14.68 2.82 10.00
CA ASP A 144 -15.64 1.74 9.71
C ASP A 144 -16.40 2.00 8.40
N ARG A 145 -16.82 3.25 8.18
CA ARG A 145 -17.45 3.67 6.92
C ARG A 145 -16.48 3.53 5.74
N ALA A 146 -15.20 3.91 5.95
CA ALA A 146 -14.16 3.75 4.95
C ALA A 146 -14.00 2.28 4.55
N LEU A 147 -13.91 1.38 5.52
CA LEU A 147 -13.77 -0.04 5.29
C LEU A 147 -15.00 -0.61 4.54
N THR A 148 -16.21 -0.24 4.95
CA THR A 148 -17.45 -0.67 4.29
C THR A 148 -17.54 -0.20 2.84
N ILE A 149 -17.21 1.06 2.57
CA ILE A 149 -17.20 1.60 1.20
C ILE A 149 -16.11 0.93 0.37
N PHE A 150 -14.95 0.72 0.96
CA PHE A 150 -13.83 0.04 0.32
C PHE A 150 -14.18 -1.40 -0.07
N GLU A 151 -14.79 -2.18 0.83
CA GLU A 151 -15.30 -3.52 0.53
C GLU A 151 -16.35 -3.50 -0.60
N THR A 152 -17.23 -2.49 -0.61
CA THR A 152 -18.30 -2.38 -1.60
C THR A 152 -17.79 -1.98 -2.98
N LEU A 153 -16.84 -1.04 -3.05
CA LEU A 153 -16.30 -0.55 -4.32
C LEU A 153 -15.35 -1.56 -4.97
N ASN A 154 -14.55 -2.28 -4.18
CA ASN A 154 -13.60 -3.26 -4.70
C ASN A 154 -14.25 -4.55 -5.21
N ASN A 155 -15.49 -4.83 -4.83
CA ASN A 155 -16.28 -5.92 -5.45
C ASN A 155 -16.51 -5.73 -6.96
N ARG A 156 -16.17 -4.55 -7.53
CA ARG A 156 -16.27 -4.25 -8.97
C ARG A 156 -14.94 -4.27 -9.71
N GLY A 157 -13.82 -4.48 -9.00
CA GLY A 157 -12.45 -4.49 -9.56
C GLY A 157 -11.67 -5.72 -9.16
N GLN A 158 -10.37 -5.54 -8.87
CA GLN A 158 -9.56 -6.60 -8.28
C GLN A 158 -10.04 -6.83 -6.85
N LEU A 159 -10.46 -8.08 -6.58
CA LEU A 159 -10.92 -8.46 -5.24
C LEU A 159 -9.80 -8.22 -4.23
N LEU A 160 -10.15 -7.59 -3.11
CA LEU A 160 -9.27 -7.53 -1.94
C LEU A 160 -8.97 -8.93 -1.46
N GLU A 161 -7.74 -9.15 -1.08
CA GLU A 161 -7.39 -10.32 -0.30
C GLU A 161 -8.08 -10.24 1.06
N ASP A 162 -8.52 -11.37 1.56
CA ASP A 162 -9.22 -11.43 2.84
C ASP A 162 -8.32 -10.97 3.98
N SER A 163 -7.02 -11.25 3.88
CA SER A 163 -5.97 -10.79 4.79
C SER A 163 -5.89 -9.27 4.96
N ASP A 164 -6.13 -8.49 3.90
CA ASP A 164 -6.16 -7.02 4.01
C ASP A 164 -7.29 -6.54 4.94
N ILE A 165 -8.46 -7.18 4.84
CA ILE A 165 -9.61 -6.87 5.70
C ILE A 165 -9.33 -7.29 7.14
N PHE A 166 -8.75 -8.47 7.33
CA PHE A 166 -8.40 -8.99 8.65
C PHE A 166 -7.34 -8.11 9.31
N LYS A 167 -6.30 -7.72 8.57
CA LYS A 167 -5.29 -6.77 9.01
C LYS A 167 -5.91 -5.48 9.52
N ALA A 168 -6.80 -4.89 8.73
CA ALA A 168 -7.44 -3.62 9.10
C ALA A 168 -8.27 -3.74 10.40
N ARG A 169 -8.98 -4.84 10.60
CA ARG A 169 -9.77 -5.09 11.82
C ARG A 169 -8.89 -5.33 13.04
N LEU A 170 -7.86 -6.16 12.91
CA LEU A 170 -6.90 -6.42 13.99
C LEU A 170 -6.12 -5.17 14.37
N TYR A 171 -5.67 -4.38 13.38
CA TYR A 171 -5.03 -3.09 13.62
C TYR A 171 -5.94 -2.13 14.40
N LYS A 172 -7.23 -2.07 14.04
CA LYS A 172 -8.20 -1.25 14.78
C LYS A 172 -8.31 -1.68 16.24
N SER A 173 -8.38 -3.00 16.51
CA SER A 173 -8.42 -3.53 17.87
C SER A 173 -7.13 -3.23 18.63
N ALA A 174 -5.96 -3.44 18.02
CA ALA A 174 -4.67 -3.11 18.60
C ALA A 174 -4.53 -1.61 18.95
N LYS A 175 -5.06 -0.74 18.07
CA LYS A 175 -5.06 0.71 18.29
C LYS A 175 -5.93 1.13 19.47
N GLN A 176 -7.06 0.47 19.70
CA GLN A 176 -7.90 0.72 20.89
C GLN A 176 -7.16 0.39 22.19
N ASP A 177 -6.24 -0.58 22.13
CA ASP A 177 -5.39 -0.99 23.24
C ASP A 177 -4.07 -0.20 23.33
N GLY A 178 -3.81 0.75 22.42
CA GLY A 178 -2.57 1.52 22.33
C GLY A 178 -1.36 0.67 21.91
N LYS A 179 -1.60 -0.38 21.12
CA LYS A 179 -0.64 -1.42 20.72
C LYS A 179 -0.42 -1.49 19.20
N GLU A 180 -0.69 -0.41 18.49
CA GLU A 180 -0.59 -0.34 17.04
C GLU A 180 0.81 -0.70 16.49
N ASN A 181 1.88 -0.24 17.16
CA ASN A 181 3.26 -0.52 16.72
C ASN A 181 3.62 -2.01 16.94
N GLU A 182 3.23 -2.57 18.10
CA GLU A 182 3.42 -3.99 18.39
C GLU A 182 2.71 -4.87 17.36
N PHE A 183 1.49 -4.50 16.96
CA PHE A 183 0.74 -5.20 15.92
C PHE A 183 1.42 -5.11 14.55
N ILE A 184 1.95 -3.94 14.18
CA ILE A 184 2.65 -3.75 12.90
C ILE A 184 3.87 -4.68 12.82
N GLU A 185 4.70 -4.74 13.87
CA GLU A 185 5.86 -5.63 13.93
C GLU A 185 5.44 -7.09 13.79
N GLN A 186 4.43 -7.52 14.54
CA GLN A 186 3.90 -8.89 14.46
C GLN A 186 3.34 -9.23 13.07
N TRP A 187 2.68 -8.29 12.41
CA TRP A 187 2.17 -8.50 11.06
C TRP A 187 3.29 -8.65 10.03
N LEU A 188 4.39 -7.91 10.20
CA LEU A 188 5.60 -8.07 9.37
C LEU A 188 6.22 -9.45 9.57
N ASP A 189 6.32 -9.91 10.81
CA ASP A 189 6.79 -11.25 11.11
C ASP A 189 5.93 -12.31 10.44
N PHE A 190 4.59 -12.19 10.45
CA PHE A 190 3.71 -13.11 9.72
C PHE A 190 3.99 -13.13 8.23
N ASN A 191 4.16 -11.97 7.61
CA ASN A 191 4.48 -11.90 6.19
C ASN A 191 5.83 -12.59 5.89
N SER A 192 6.84 -12.38 6.74
CA SER A 192 8.15 -13.01 6.60
C SER A 192 8.05 -14.53 6.72
N VAL A 193 7.42 -15.03 7.79
CA VAL A 193 7.24 -16.46 8.02
C VAL A 193 6.39 -17.12 6.92
N CYS A 194 5.30 -16.48 6.50
CA CYS A 194 4.50 -16.98 5.37
C CYS A 194 5.33 -17.08 4.09
N SER A 195 6.17 -16.08 3.82
CA SER A 195 7.07 -16.08 2.65
C SER A 195 8.09 -17.23 2.73
N GLU A 196 8.68 -17.49 3.89
CA GLU A 196 9.62 -18.60 4.11
C GLU A 196 8.94 -19.97 3.93
N LEU A 197 7.68 -20.09 4.36
CA LEU A 197 6.88 -21.30 4.21
C LEU A 197 6.22 -21.44 2.81
N HIS A 198 6.46 -20.49 1.90
CA HIS A 198 5.83 -20.44 0.58
C HIS A 198 4.29 -20.47 0.63
N MET A 199 3.70 -19.82 1.63
CA MET A 199 2.26 -19.68 1.82
C MET A 199 1.85 -18.20 1.86
N THR A 200 0.60 -17.94 1.63
CA THR A 200 0.02 -16.60 1.76
C THR A 200 -0.57 -16.39 3.16
N VAL A 201 -0.73 -15.13 3.57
CA VAL A 201 -1.42 -14.80 4.83
C VAL A 201 -2.90 -15.25 4.79
N ASP A 202 -3.53 -15.24 3.61
CA ASP A 202 -4.90 -15.78 3.43
C ASP A 202 -4.96 -17.28 3.74
N GLU A 203 -3.96 -18.06 3.33
CA GLU A 203 -3.86 -19.49 3.65
C GLU A 203 -3.67 -19.70 5.16
N LEU A 204 -2.87 -18.85 5.82
CA LEU A 204 -2.71 -18.89 7.27
C LEU A 204 -4.06 -18.67 7.98
N PHE A 205 -4.83 -17.65 7.57
CA PHE A 205 -6.16 -17.41 8.11
C PHE A 205 -7.15 -18.53 7.78
N ARG A 206 -6.97 -19.25 6.67
CA ARG A 206 -7.79 -20.42 6.34
C ARG A 206 -7.49 -21.58 7.29
N TYR A 207 -6.24 -21.81 7.67
CA TYR A 207 -5.93 -22.79 8.72
C TYR A 207 -6.53 -22.40 10.06
N TYR A 208 -6.43 -21.14 10.44
CA TYR A 208 -7.06 -20.63 11.64
C TYR A 208 -8.58 -20.84 11.64
N TYR A 209 -9.23 -20.56 10.56
CA TYR A 209 -10.66 -20.80 10.35
C TYR A 209 -11.03 -22.27 10.57
N HIS A 210 -10.25 -23.21 10.04
CA HIS A 210 -10.51 -24.63 10.25
C HIS A 210 -10.32 -25.06 11.70
N ILE A 211 -9.35 -24.50 12.41
CA ILE A 211 -9.15 -24.75 13.83
C ILE A 211 -10.37 -24.27 14.63
N LEU A 212 -10.83 -23.05 14.42
CA LEU A 212 -12.00 -22.50 15.10
C LEU A 212 -13.26 -23.34 14.86
N ARG A 213 -13.49 -23.77 13.63
CA ARG A 213 -14.63 -24.65 13.30
C ARG A 213 -14.52 -26.01 13.99
N ALA A 214 -13.33 -26.57 14.07
CA ALA A 214 -13.11 -27.83 14.78
C ALA A 214 -13.35 -27.69 16.29
N GLU A 215 -12.92 -26.59 16.90
CA GLU A 215 -13.19 -26.28 18.31
C GLU A 215 -14.69 -26.13 18.59
N GLU A 216 -15.45 -25.53 17.65
CA GLU A 216 -16.92 -25.39 17.73
C GLU A 216 -17.68 -26.67 17.35
N GLY A 217 -16.99 -27.73 16.93
CA GLY A 217 -17.61 -28.98 16.48
C GLY A 217 -18.40 -28.85 15.17
N GLN A 218 -18.10 -27.86 14.33
CA GLN A 218 -18.79 -27.64 13.08
C GLN A 218 -18.39 -28.67 12.03
N THR A 219 -19.37 -29.41 11.50
CA THR A 219 -19.19 -30.44 10.47
C THR A 219 -19.85 -30.08 9.14
N THR A 220 -20.41 -28.89 9.02
CA THR A 220 -21.06 -28.41 7.80
C THR A 220 -20.06 -28.07 6.70
N ASN A 221 -20.52 -27.93 5.45
CA ASN A 221 -19.67 -27.50 4.34
C ASN A 221 -18.99 -26.17 4.66
N GLU A 222 -17.78 -26.00 4.10
CA GLU A 222 -16.99 -24.77 4.21
C GLU A 222 -17.76 -23.56 3.65
N GLY A 223 -17.90 -22.53 4.45
CA GLY A 223 -18.50 -21.25 4.06
C GLY A 223 -17.44 -20.25 3.61
N SER A 224 -17.84 -19.01 3.42
CA SER A 224 -16.90 -17.92 3.13
C SER A 224 -16.03 -17.63 4.36
N LEU A 225 -14.70 -17.68 4.18
CA LEU A 225 -13.71 -17.31 5.19
C LEU A 225 -13.98 -15.90 5.75
N ARG A 226 -14.18 -14.95 4.85
CA ARG A 226 -14.48 -13.55 5.19
C ARG A 226 -15.74 -13.44 6.04
N GLU A 227 -16.84 -14.06 5.58
CA GLU A 227 -18.10 -14.01 6.33
C GLU A 227 -17.96 -14.58 7.73
N TYR A 228 -17.33 -15.73 7.87
CA TYR A 228 -17.16 -16.38 9.17
C TYR A 228 -16.35 -15.52 10.15
N LEU A 229 -15.25 -14.91 9.69
CA LEU A 229 -14.37 -14.13 10.55
C LEU A 229 -14.86 -12.70 10.79
N THR A 230 -15.75 -12.14 9.94
CA THR A 230 -16.06 -10.71 9.98
C THR A 230 -17.54 -10.32 9.93
N LYS A 231 -18.49 -11.26 9.73
CA LYS A 231 -19.89 -10.95 9.36
C LYS A 231 -20.67 -10.20 10.43
N ASP A 232 -20.45 -10.50 11.68
CA ASP A 232 -21.25 -9.93 12.77
C ASP A 232 -20.41 -9.63 14.02
N SER A 233 -21.07 -9.06 15.04
CA SER A 233 -20.45 -8.73 16.32
C SER A 233 -19.95 -9.95 17.10
N ASN A 234 -20.35 -11.15 16.73
CA ASN A 234 -19.95 -12.41 17.37
C ASN A 234 -18.86 -13.16 16.60
N SER A 235 -18.44 -12.63 15.45
CA SER A 235 -17.35 -13.23 14.68
C SER A 235 -16.03 -13.21 15.45
N ALA A 236 -15.14 -14.17 15.15
CA ALA A 236 -13.88 -14.32 15.89
C ALA A 236 -13.04 -13.03 15.94
N LEU A 237 -12.95 -12.27 14.83
CA LEU A 237 -12.21 -11.01 14.78
C LEU A 237 -12.91 -9.85 15.51
N SER A 238 -14.15 -10.02 15.91
CA SER A 238 -14.92 -9.00 16.65
C SER A 238 -14.92 -9.24 18.16
N VAL A 239 -14.86 -10.50 18.58
CA VAL A 239 -15.04 -10.91 19.98
C VAL A 239 -13.71 -11.20 20.67
N LYS A 240 -12.77 -11.86 19.97
CA LYS A 240 -11.46 -12.20 20.56
C LYS A 240 -10.57 -10.96 20.59
N PRO A 241 -9.84 -10.71 21.71
CA PRO A 241 -8.77 -9.71 21.73
C PRO A 241 -7.78 -9.99 20.60
N TYR A 242 -7.30 -8.92 19.95
CA TYR A 242 -6.37 -9.05 18.81
C TYR A 242 -5.15 -9.90 19.17
N LYS A 243 -4.65 -9.77 20.40
CA LYS A 243 -3.48 -10.49 20.87
C LYS A 243 -3.68 -12.01 20.86
N ASN A 244 -4.84 -12.50 21.27
CA ASN A 244 -5.13 -13.92 21.24
C ASN A 244 -5.15 -14.47 19.81
N ILE A 245 -5.68 -13.70 18.88
CA ILE A 245 -5.71 -14.07 17.45
C ILE A 245 -4.29 -14.12 16.89
N VAL A 246 -3.48 -13.13 17.22
CA VAL A 246 -2.08 -13.05 16.80
C VAL A 246 -1.28 -14.23 17.39
N ASP A 247 -1.49 -14.55 18.67
CA ASP A 247 -0.84 -15.69 19.32
C ASP A 247 -1.30 -17.03 18.69
N ASP A 248 -2.59 -17.18 18.37
CA ASP A 248 -3.13 -18.36 17.68
C ASP A 248 -2.50 -18.51 16.28
N LEU A 249 -2.39 -17.42 15.50
CA LEU A 249 -1.76 -17.42 14.19
C LEU A 249 -0.25 -17.76 14.28
N SER A 250 0.45 -17.22 15.27
CA SER A 250 1.87 -17.53 15.51
C SER A 250 2.07 -19.00 15.87
N ASN A 251 1.16 -19.59 16.63
CA ASN A 251 1.23 -21.02 16.97
C ASN A 251 1.06 -21.90 15.72
N ILE A 252 0.23 -21.48 14.75
CA ILE A 252 0.04 -22.23 13.48
C ILE A 252 1.33 -22.20 12.64
N THR A 253 2.06 -21.10 12.64
CA THR A 253 3.31 -20.97 11.87
C THR A 253 4.50 -21.69 12.50
N ASN A 254 4.41 -22.12 13.75
CA ASN A 254 5.47 -22.83 14.46
C ASN A 254 5.32 -24.36 14.43
N ILE A 255 4.34 -24.90 13.70
CA ILE A 255 4.13 -26.33 13.50
C ILE A 255 4.89 -26.82 12.26
#